data_d9583fdf9304d1617bb724ebb830ecb4
#
_entry.id   d9583fdf9304d1617bb724ebb830ecb4
#
_cell.length_a   1.000
_cell.length_b   1.000
_cell.length_c   1.000
_cell.angle_alpha   90.00
_cell.angle_beta   90.00
_cell.angle_gamma   90.00
#
_symmetry.space_group_name_H-M   'P 1'
#
loop_
_entity.id
_entity.type
_entity.pdbx_description
1 polymer ?
#
loop_
_entity_poly.entity_id
_entity_poly.type
_entity_poly.pdbx_seq_one_letter_code
_entity_poly.pdbx_strand_id
1 'polypeptide(L)'
;MTFWRLAINGGEDGMQPLQHKDKILVANAEIYNYLELGGTVGQSDCEVILPTIEKNGLSRACEMFRGDFAFVYTDGRDWWAARDCVGVRPLFYCRHSKGIAFASEAKALLHLQRRIEPFPPGHLYDSTLDKFICWSPNYWPSPRADDDVEFIQSQIRHLLTEAVDLRVHAGRPVGFFLSGGLDSSIVAALGKQALGGKIRTFSVGLGGAPDLLAARKMADFLESDHTEVIFTVEEGLKVLKEVIWHLETYDTTTIRASIPMYLLSKYIKDHTDIRVVLSGEGADELFGGYLYFHSAPDVGKFRTETNRLVQDVHMFDVLRADRTTSAHGLELRVPFFDRDVIDYAMDGFSTELKMPKEGYEKFILRKAFEDILPREIAWRQKNGMSDAVGYKWAASLRKHGEWKYIEIFNSLFKGAIDNLVPYKWMPRWVEATDPSGAMLPVFSDNTGKTE
;
A
#
# COMPACT_ATOMS: atom_id res chain seq x y z
N MET A 1 4.87 23.37 13.82
CA MET A 1 4.44 22.32 12.90
C MET A 1 4.52 22.85 11.47
N THR A 2 4.93 22.02 10.49
CA THR A 2 5.01 22.39 9.07
C THR A 2 4.21 21.37 8.28
N PHE A 3 3.42 21.81 7.31
CA PHE A 3 2.56 20.97 6.50
C PHE A 3 2.64 21.37 5.01
N TRP A 4 2.68 20.37 4.14
CA TRP A 4 2.60 20.53 2.69
C TRP A 4 1.36 19.82 2.20
N ARG A 5 0.38 20.57 1.73
CA ARG A 5 -0.93 20.04 1.38
C ARG A 5 -1.01 19.58 -0.07
N LEU A 6 -1.49 18.35 -0.27
CA LEU A 6 -2.10 17.92 -1.51
C LEU A 6 -3.62 18.14 -1.37
N ALA A 7 -4.17 19.12 -2.08
CA ALA A 7 -5.58 19.51 -1.95
C ALA A 7 -6.48 18.52 -2.72
N ILE A 8 -6.98 17.49 -2.02
CA ILE A 8 -7.95 16.52 -2.55
C ILE A 8 -9.36 16.96 -2.15
N ASN A 9 -9.64 17.07 -0.86
CA ASN A 9 -10.93 17.50 -0.30
C ASN A 9 -10.80 18.85 0.43
N GLY A 10 -11.93 19.56 0.67
CA GLY A 10 -12.01 20.69 1.60
C GLY A 10 -11.47 22.04 1.12
N GLY A 11 -11.32 22.29 -0.19
CA GLY A 11 -10.99 23.64 -0.70
C GLY A 11 -9.92 24.39 0.12
N GLU A 12 -10.10 25.66 0.42
CA GLU A 12 -9.22 26.47 1.29
C GLU A 12 -9.35 26.09 2.76
N ASP A 13 -10.54 25.65 3.20
CA ASP A 13 -10.83 25.30 4.61
C ASP A 13 -10.05 24.06 5.09
N GLY A 14 -9.57 23.23 4.18
CA GLY A 14 -8.71 22.10 4.52
C GLY A 14 -7.25 22.46 4.77
N MET A 15 -6.87 23.74 4.88
CA MET A 15 -5.50 24.13 5.22
C MET A 15 -5.15 23.74 6.65
N GLN A 16 -3.96 23.20 6.83
CA GLN A 16 -3.45 22.80 8.13
C GLN A 16 -2.35 23.76 8.61
N PRO A 17 -2.13 23.88 9.93
CA PRO A 17 -2.70 23.05 10.99
C PRO A 17 -4.18 23.34 11.23
N LEU A 18 -4.97 22.28 11.46
CA LEU A 18 -6.36 22.39 11.87
C LEU A 18 -6.43 22.72 13.36
N GLN A 19 -7.40 23.54 13.75
CA GLN A 19 -7.60 23.93 15.14
C GLN A 19 -9.00 23.55 15.61
N HIS A 20 -9.07 22.96 16.79
CA HIS A 20 -10.32 22.71 17.51
C HIS A 20 -10.12 23.02 18.98
N LYS A 21 -10.80 24.10 19.48
CA LYS A 21 -10.61 24.65 20.82
C LYS A 21 -9.15 25.02 21.07
N ASP A 22 -8.52 24.42 22.08
CA ASP A 22 -7.12 24.58 22.46
C ASP A 22 -6.15 23.64 21.73
N LYS A 23 -6.68 22.73 20.89
CA LYS A 23 -5.89 21.73 20.18
C LYS A 23 -5.54 22.14 18.77
N ILE A 24 -4.34 21.80 18.35
CA ILE A 24 -3.78 22.04 17.00
C ILE A 24 -3.32 20.72 16.42
N LEU A 25 -3.77 20.39 15.21
CA LEU A 25 -3.55 19.12 14.50
C LEU A 25 -2.82 19.36 13.18
N VAL A 26 -1.86 18.48 12.87
CA VAL A 26 -1.39 18.21 11.50
C VAL A 26 -1.59 16.74 11.19
N ALA A 27 -2.12 16.45 10.01
CA ALA A 27 -2.45 15.10 9.57
C ALA A 27 -2.05 14.86 8.10
N ASN A 28 -1.45 13.74 7.83
CA ASN A 28 -1.42 13.11 6.52
C ASN A 28 -2.45 11.99 6.56
N ALA A 29 -3.66 12.27 6.12
CA ALA A 29 -4.78 11.37 6.33
C ALA A 29 -5.86 11.52 5.27
N GLU A 30 -6.62 10.44 5.10
CA GLU A 30 -7.91 10.40 4.43
C GLU A 30 -8.86 9.57 5.30
N ILE A 31 -9.87 10.20 5.89
CA ILE A 31 -10.88 9.56 6.76
C ILE A 31 -12.13 9.30 5.92
N TYR A 32 -12.26 8.10 5.37
CA TYR A 32 -13.30 7.77 4.39
C TYR A 32 -14.72 7.84 4.97
N ASN A 33 -14.89 7.52 6.24
CA ASN A 33 -16.18 7.59 6.93
C ASN A 33 -16.43 8.93 7.66
N TYR A 34 -15.80 10.01 7.22
CA TYR A 34 -15.90 11.32 7.88
C TYR A 34 -17.34 11.84 8.01
N LEU A 35 -18.22 11.53 7.06
CA LEU A 35 -19.63 11.92 7.15
C LEU A 35 -20.35 11.26 8.33
N GLU A 36 -20.07 9.99 8.61
CA GLU A 36 -20.62 9.26 9.76
C GLU A 36 -20.13 9.83 11.10
N LEU A 37 -18.93 10.42 11.09
CA LEU A 37 -18.31 11.05 12.25
C LEU A 37 -18.73 12.52 12.44
N GLY A 38 -19.68 13.00 11.64
CA GLY A 38 -20.24 14.36 11.74
C GLY A 38 -19.56 15.38 10.84
N GLY A 39 -18.76 14.96 9.89
CA GLY A 39 -18.18 15.81 8.86
C GLY A 39 -19.22 16.29 7.85
N THR A 40 -18.85 17.25 7.03
CA THR A 40 -19.72 17.87 6.04
C THR A 40 -19.17 17.69 4.64
N VAL A 41 -20.03 17.40 3.68
CA VAL A 41 -19.66 17.29 2.26
C VAL A 41 -19.01 18.61 1.78
N GLY A 42 -17.86 18.50 1.13
CA GLY A 42 -17.10 19.65 0.61
C GLY A 42 -16.11 20.27 1.59
N GLN A 43 -16.13 19.87 2.86
CA GLN A 43 -15.08 20.17 3.83
C GLN A 43 -13.97 19.13 3.85
N SER A 44 -12.90 19.39 4.61
CA SER A 44 -11.82 18.41 4.79
C SER A 44 -12.30 17.27 5.68
N ASP A 45 -12.07 16.04 5.25
CA ASP A 45 -12.26 14.81 6.02
C ASP A 45 -11.46 14.80 7.33
N CYS A 46 -10.30 15.47 7.36
CA CYS A 46 -9.45 15.59 8.56
C CYS A 46 -10.09 16.45 9.69
N GLU A 47 -11.10 17.25 9.40
CA GLU A 47 -11.76 18.09 10.40
C GLU A 47 -12.47 17.29 11.49
N VAL A 48 -12.85 16.05 11.19
CA VAL A 48 -13.52 15.17 12.18
C VAL A 48 -12.56 14.59 13.22
N ILE A 49 -11.24 14.66 13.00
CA ILE A 49 -10.25 13.99 13.86
C ILE A 49 -10.31 14.54 15.29
N LEU A 50 -10.08 15.84 15.48
CA LEU A 50 -10.08 16.43 16.84
C LEU A 50 -11.43 16.33 17.56
N PRO A 51 -12.58 16.63 16.94
CA PRO A 51 -13.89 16.46 17.57
C PRO A 51 -14.17 15.01 17.99
N THR A 52 -13.79 14.03 17.16
CA THR A 52 -13.96 12.61 17.48
C THR A 52 -13.08 12.21 18.67
N ILE A 53 -11.83 12.67 18.71
CA ILE A 53 -10.91 12.44 19.83
C ILE A 53 -11.46 13.07 21.12
N GLU A 54 -11.97 14.28 21.05
CA GLU A 54 -12.52 14.96 22.22
C GLU A 54 -13.72 14.21 22.83
N LYS A 55 -14.59 13.68 21.98
CA LYS A 55 -15.79 12.96 22.40
C LYS A 55 -15.51 11.57 22.95
N ASN A 56 -14.53 10.85 22.37
CA ASN A 56 -14.38 9.41 22.59
C ASN A 56 -13.02 9.01 23.21
N GLY A 57 -12.05 9.95 23.30
CA GLY A 57 -10.66 9.66 23.60
C GLY A 57 -9.88 9.15 22.40
N LEU A 58 -8.54 9.27 22.44
CA LEU A 58 -7.68 9.03 21.27
C LEU A 58 -7.74 7.59 20.78
N SER A 59 -7.64 6.60 21.69
CA SER A 59 -7.65 5.18 21.29
C SER A 59 -8.96 4.81 20.59
N ARG A 60 -10.09 5.18 21.19
CA ARG A 60 -11.40 4.89 20.62
C ARG A 60 -11.65 5.63 19.30
N ALA A 61 -11.18 6.86 19.19
CA ALA A 61 -11.27 7.62 17.94
C ALA A 61 -10.52 6.92 16.81
N CYS A 62 -9.29 6.44 17.06
CA CYS A 62 -8.53 5.67 16.08
C CYS A 62 -9.27 4.40 15.63
N GLU A 63 -9.97 3.71 16.55
CA GLU A 63 -10.80 2.56 16.21
C GLU A 63 -12.03 2.91 15.37
N MET A 64 -12.55 4.15 15.49
CA MET A 64 -13.70 4.62 14.73
C MET A 64 -13.35 5.13 13.33
N PHE A 65 -12.11 5.54 13.11
CA PHE A 65 -11.67 6.02 11.81
C PHE A 65 -11.54 4.85 10.82
N ARG A 66 -12.32 4.91 9.76
CA ARG A 66 -12.14 4.06 8.59
C ARG A 66 -11.36 4.89 7.57
N GLY A 67 -10.03 4.72 7.56
CA GLY A 67 -9.15 5.60 6.79
C GLY A 67 -7.66 5.23 6.90
N ASP A 68 -6.88 5.89 6.06
CA ASP A 68 -5.44 5.83 6.03
C ASP A 68 -4.91 7.10 6.71
N PHE A 69 -4.21 6.99 7.84
CA PHE A 69 -3.85 8.18 8.61
C PHE A 69 -2.53 8.11 9.36
N ALA A 70 -1.87 9.25 9.41
CA ALA A 70 -0.81 9.57 10.34
C ALA A 70 -0.98 11.01 10.79
N PHE A 71 -1.16 11.25 12.07
CA PHE A 71 -1.37 12.59 12.58
C PHE A 71 -0.63 12.86 13.90
N VAL A 72 -0.39 14.14 14.16
CA VAL A 72 0.14 14.65 15.42
C VAL A 72 -0.70 15.83 15.85
N TYR A 73 -1.13 15.87 17.10
CA TYR A 73 -1.78 17.05 17.68
C TYR A 73 -1.20 17.43 19.05
N THR A 74 -1.45 18.66 19.46
CA THR A 74 -1.01 19.22 20.74
C THR A 74 -2.08 20.14 21.30
N ASP A 75 -2.13 20.26 22.62
CA ASP A 75 -2.89 21.31 23.34
C ASP A 75 -1.98 22.50 23.75
N GLY A 76 -0.78 22.57 23.20
CA GLY A 76 0.23 23.58 23.53
C GLY A 76 1.19 23.16 24.66
N ARG A 77 0.85 22.11 25.41
CA ARG A 77 1.63 21.56 26.50
C ARG A 77 2.10 20.13 26.20
N ASP A 78 1.16 19.28 25.88
CA ASP A 78 1.35 17.86 25.63
C ASP A 78 1.14 17.51 24.15
N TRP A 79 1.63 16.34 23.73
CA TRP A 79 1.64 15.87 22.36
C TRP A 79 1.10 14.46 22.25
N TRP A 80 0.31 14.25 21.22
CA TRP A 80 -0.18 12.93 20.86
C TRP A 80 0.01 12.72 19.36
N ALA A 81 0.32 11.49 19.01
CA ALA A 81 0.42 11.07 17.62
C ALA A 81 -0.27 9.73 17.43
N ALA A 82 -0.77 9.45 16.24
CA ALA A 82 -1.31 8.14 15.90
C ALA A 82 -1.07 7.81 14.43
N ARG A 83 -1.03 6.51 14.14
CA ARG A 83 -0.86 5.97 12.80
C ARG A 83 -1.85 4.84 12.56
N ASP A 84 -2.37 4.73 11.32
CA ASP A 84 -3.33 3.70 10.90
C ASP A 84 -2.82 2.27 11.15
N CYS A 85 -3.73 1.29 11.09
CA CYS A 85 -3.50 -0.07 11.56
C CYS A 85 -2.38 -0.82 10.83
N VAL A 86 -2.14 -0.55 9.54
CA VAL A 86 -1.08 -1.19 8.74
C VAL A 86 0.01 -0.22 8.30
N GLY A 87 -0.16 1.09 8.61
CA GLY A 87 0.81 2.13 8.31
C GLY A 87 0.81 2.53 6.84
N VAL A 88 -0.37 2.64 6.22
CA VAL A 88 -0.53 3.17 4.86
C VAL A 88 0.09 4.55 4.76
N ARG A 89 -0.26 5.44 5.69
CA ARG A 89 0.40 6.75 5.75
C ARG A 89 1.71 6.65 6.54
N PRO A 90 2.82 7.12 5.95
CA PRO A 90 4.11 7.04 6.60
C PRO A 90 4.20 8.04 7.76
N LEU A 91 4.82 7.58 8.85
CA LEU A 91 5.20 8.41 9.99
C LEU A 91 6.48 7.87 10.59
N PHE A 92 7.41 8.77 10.89
CA PHE A 92 8.68 8.49 11.54
C PHE A 92 8.82 9.38 12.77
N TYR A 93 9.63 8.93 13.71
CA TYR A 93 9.94 9.71 14.90
C TYR A 93 11.42 9.66 15.25
N CYS A 94 11.84 10.66 16.02
CA CYS A 94 13.20 10.78 16.53
C CYS A 94 13.15 11.35 17.94
N ARG A 95 13.76 10.64 18.91
CA ARG A 95 13.91 11.14 20.28
C ARG A 95 15.18 11.97 20.38
N HIS A 96 15.07 13.16 20.97
CA HIS A 96 16.19 14.05 21.19
C HIS A 96 16.11 14.74 22.56
N SER A 97 17.13 15.52 22.93
CA SER A 97 17.26 16.11 24.30
C SER A 97 16.11 17.07 24.69
N LYS A 98 15.32 17.55 23.72
CA LYS A 98 14.19 18.48 23.96
C LYS A 98 12.82 17.81 23.79
N GLY A 99 12.77 16.48 23.62
CA GLY A 99 11.53 15.73 23.43
C GLY A 99 11.55 14.80 22.23
N ILE A 100 10.45 14.73 21.51
CA ILE A 100 10.26 13.86 20.35
C ILE A 100 9.87 14.70 19.11
N ALA A 101 10.39 14.34 17.95
CA ALA A 101 10.03 14.94 16.68
C ALA A 101 9.39 13.89 15.77
N PHE A 102 8.43 14.31 14.95
CA PHE A 102 7.71 13.46 14.00
C PHE A 102 7.83 14.01 12.59
N ALA A 103 7.84 13.13 11.59
CA ALA A 103 7.79 13.52 10.18
C ALA A 103 7.20 12.39 9.33
N SER A 104 6.56 12.74 8.21
CA SER A 104 6.11 11.77 7.21
C SER A 104 7.27 11.14 6.44
N GLU A 105 8.44 11.79 6.42
CA GLU A 105 9.65 11.32 5.76
C GLU A 105 10.83 11.34 6.72
N ALA A 106 11.59 10.23 6.81
CA ALA A 106 12.72 10.10 7.72
C ALA A 106 13.81 11.15 7.45
N LYS A 107 14.05 11.48 6.17
CA LYS A 107 15.05 12.48 5.77
C LYS A 107 14.78 13.88 6.34
N ALA A 108 13.55 14.21 6.67
CA ALA A 108 13.23 15.49 7.32
C ALA A 108 13.78 15.59 8.75
N LEU A 109 14.07 14.45 9.40
CA LEU A 109 14.63 14.37 10.76
C LEU A 109 16.16 14.23 10.80
N LEU A 110 16.83 14.08 9.65
CA LEU A 110 18.30 13.88 9.61
C LEU A 110 19.11 14.98 10.29
N HIS A 111 18.61 16.21 10.27
CA HIS A 111 19.26 17.37 10.89
C HIS A 111 19.40 17.24 12.42
N LEU A 112 18.57 16.38 13.05
CA LEU A 112 18.63 16.12 14.50
C LEU A 112 19.81 15.23 14.90
N GLN A 113 20.47 14.55 13.95
CA GLN A 113 21.62 13.67 14.16
C GLN A 113 21.37 12.61 15.25
N ARG A 114 20.20 12.01 15.25
CA ARG A 114 19.73 10.98 16.18
C ARG A 114 19.16 9.80 15.39
N ARG A 115 18.98 8.68 16.09
CA ARG A 115 18.31 7.52 15.53
C ARG A 115 16.88 7.89 15.14
N ILE A 116 16.52 7.59 13.91
CA ILE A 116 15.18 7.77 13.36
C ILE A 116 14.54 6.39 13.29
N GLU A 117 13.31 6.29 13.72
CA GLU A 117 12.56 5.03 13.72
C GLU A 117 11.20 5.22 13.05
N PRO A 118 10.66 4.18 12.35
CA PRO A 118 9.29 4.21 11.90
C PRO A 118 8.35 4.23 13.11
N PHE A 119 7.32 5.06 13.05
CA PHE A 119 6.24 5.01 14.03
C PHE A 119 5.46 3.71 13.83
N PRO A 120 5.27 2.88 14.87
CA PRO A 120 4.66 1.57 14.70
C PRO A 120 3.21 1.70 14.22
N PRO A 121 2.78 0.93 13.20
CA PRO A 121 1.38 0.87 12.77
C PRO A 121 0.45 0.42 13.91
N GLY A 122 -0.81 0.88 13.88
CA GLY A 122 -1.78 0.52 14.91
C GLY A 122 -1.45 1.05 16.32
N HIS A 123 -0.57 2.05 16.42
CA HIS A 123 -0.18 2.62 17.70
C HIS A 123 -0.52 4.11 17.78
N LEU A 124 -0.66 4.57 19.01
CA LEU A 124 -0.63 5.96 19.38
C LEU A 124 0.56 6.24 20.30
N TYR A 125 1.02 7.47 20.32
CA TYR A 125 2.00 7.99 21.29
C TYR A 125 1.34 9.02 22.19
N ASP A 126 1.57 8.91 23.49
CA ASP A 126 1.10 9.86 24.50
C ASP A 126 2.32 10.43 25.25
N SER A 127 2.55 11.74 25.11
CA SER A 127 3.67 12.42 25.76
C SER A 127 3.52 12.52 27.27
N THR A 128 2.30 12.50 27.80
CA THR A 128 2.07 12.56 29.25
C THR A 128 2.54 11.30 29.95
N LEU A 129 2.55 10.18 29.24
CA LEU A 129 3.01 8.88 29.71
C LEU A 129 4.41 8.51 29.15
N ASP A 130 4.87 9.25 28.14
CA ASP A 130 6.05 8.94 27.30
C ASP A 130 6.02 7.50 26.75
N LYS A 131 4.86 7.08 26.22
CA LYS A 131 4.63 5.70 25.78
C LYS A 131 3.94 5.61 24.43
N PHE A 132 4.33 4.56 23.70
CA PHE A 132 3.55 4.03 22.59
C PHE A 132 2.51 3.06 23.16
N ILE A 133 1.27 3.19 22.72
CA ILE A 133 0.12 2.38 23.14
C ILE A 133 -0.48 1.77 21.89
N CYS A 134 -0.60 0.45 21.85
CA CYS A 134 -1.25 -0.26 20.76
C CYS A 134 -2.77 -0.06 20.86
N TRP A 135 -3.41 0.51 19.84
CA TRP A 135 -4.85 0.67 19.74
C TRP A 135 -5.48 -0.33 18.76
N SER A 136 -4.68 -0.89 17.83
CA SER A 136 -5.08 -1.94 16.90
C SER A 136 -4.00 -3.02 16.91
N PRO A 137 -4.16 -4.07 17.71
CA PRO A 137 -3.21 -5.18 17.69
C PRO A 137 -3.31 -5.89 16.34
N ASN A 138 -2.28 -5.78 15.51
CA ASN A 138 -2.15 -6.52 14.26
C ASN A 138 -1.76 -7.98 14.56
N TYR A 139 -2.56 -8.63 15.38
CA TYR A 139 -2.42 -10.02 15.74
C TYR A 139 -3.78 -10.69 15.70
N TRP A 140 -3.92 -11.63 14.80
CA TRP A 140 -5.13 -12.40 14.61
C TRP A 140 -4.92 -13.83 15.14
N PRO A 141 -5.41 -14.15 16.35
CA PRO A 141 -5.00 -15.37 17.08
C PRO A 141 -5.53 -16.67 16.48
N SER A 142 -6.75 -16.70 15.97
CA SER A 142 -7.32 -17.91 15.37
C SER A 142 -8.51 -17.56 14.47
N PRO A 143 -8.53 -18.01 13.21
CA PRO A 143 -9.70 -17.82 12.36
C PRO A 143 -10.89 -18.60 12.90
N ARG A 144 -12.07 -18.04 12.68
CA ARG A 144 -13.34 -18.76 12.92
C ARG A 144 -13.40 -19.95 11.97
N ALA A 145 -13.92 -21.06 12.45
CA ALA A 145 -14.20 -22.24 11.65
C ALA A 145 -15.59 -22.08 10.98
N ASP A 146 -15.77 -21.06 10.17
CA ASP A 146 -16.94 -20.98 9.32
C ASP A 146 -16.53 -21.52 7.94
N ASP A 147 -17.16 -22.60 7.51
CA ASP A 147 -16.80 -23.35 6.31
C ASP A 147 -17.78 -23.16 5.16
N ASP A 148 -18.76 -22.26 5.28
CA ASP A 148 -19.62 -21.88 4.16
C ASP A 148 -18.85 -21.02 3.15
N VAL A 149 -18.28 -21.70 2.16
CA VAL A 149 -17.42 -21.08 1.16
C VAL A 149 -18.18 -20.03 0.32
N GLU A 150 -19.47 -20.24 0.02
CA GLU A 150 -20.27 -19.29 -0.74
C GLU A 150 -20.54 -18.03 0.08
N PHE A 151 -20.84 -18.20 1.37
CA PHE A 151 -20.98 -17.06 2.28
C PHE A 151 -19.67 -16.28 2.41
N ILE A 152 -18.53 -16.96 2.58
CA ILE A 152 -17.22 -16.31 2.65
C ILE A 152 -16.91 -15.50 1.39
N GLN A 153 -17.16 -16.06 0.20
CA GLN A 153 -16.98 -15.36 -1.08
C GLN A 153 -17.88 -14.13 -1.17
N SER A 154 -19.12 -14.24 -0.73
CA SER A 154 -20.06 -13.12 -0.73
C SER A 154 -19.62 -12.00 0.22
N GLN A 155 -19.09 -12.36 1.40
CA GLN A 155 -18.55 -11.38 2.36
C GLN A 155 -17.28 -10.69 1.84
N ILE A 156 -16.33 -11.43 1.27
CA ILE A 156 -15.13 -10.85 0.63
C ILE A 156 -15.56 -9.84 -0.45
N ARG A 157 -16.52 -10.21 -1.29
CA ARG A 157 -17.04 -9.31 -2.33
C ARG A 157 -17.71 -8.08 -1.75
N HIS A 158 -18.56 -8.24 -0.75
CA HIS A 158 -19.26 -7.15 -0.09
C HIS A 158 -18.28 -6.14 0.51
N LEU A 159 -17.35 -6.60 1.35
CA LEU A 159 -16.39 -5.74 2.02
C LEU A 159 -15.45 -5.00 1.05
N LEU A 160 -14.98 -5.67 -0.01
CA LEU A 160 -14.17 -5.01 -1.02
C LEU A 160 -14.98 -4.01 -1.86
N THR A 161 -16.27 -4.29 -2.12
CA THR A 161 -17.15 -3.35 -2.81
C THR A 161 -17.31 -2.07 -1.98
N GLU A 162 -17.60 -2.19 -0.70
CA GLU A 162 -17.68 -1.03 0.21
C GLU A 162 -16.35 -0.28 0.31
N ALA A 163 -15.23 -1.02 0.44
CA ALA A 163 -13.91 -0.42 0.53
C ALA A 163 -13.53 0.40 -0.70
N VAL A 164 -13.90 -0.06 -1.88
CA VAL A 164 -13.70 0.67 -3.14
C VAL A 164 -14.67 1.85 -3.23
N ASP A 165 -15.95 1.65 -2.92
CA ASP A 165 -16.96 2.71 -2.96
C ASP A 165 -16.56 3.90 -2.10
N LEU A 166 -16.14 3.67 -0.86
CA LEU A 166 -15.62 4.72 0.03
C LEU A 166 -14.41 5.47 -0.56
N ARG A 167 -13.58 4.80 -1.37
CA ARG A 167 -12.31 5.35 -1.87
C ARG A 167 -12.37 6.00 -3.24
N VAL A 168 -13.46 5.81 -3.99
CA VAL A 168 -13.62 6.48 -5.30
C VAL A 168 -14.19 7.89 -5.17
N HIS A 169 -14.78 8.23 -4.03
CA HIS A 169 -15.32 9.56 -3.76
C HIS A 169 -14.18 10.50 -3.34
N ALA A 170 -13.87 11.45 -4.19
CA ALA A 170 -12.84 12.47 -3.95
C ALA A 170 -13.24 13.79 -4.60
N GLY A 171 -12.76 14.89 -4.04
CA GLY A 171 -12.93 16.22 -4.63
C GLY A 171 -12.06 16.46 -5.90
N ARG A 172 -11.34 15.44 -6.35
CA ARG A 172 -10.46 15.45 -7.53
C ARG A 172 -10.71 14.22 -8.40
N PRO A 173 -10.42 14.30 -9.71
CA PRO A 173 -10.53 13.15 -10.60
C PRO A 173 -9.70 11.95 -10.12
N VAL A 174 -10.29 10.77 -10.24
CA VAL A 174 -9.75 9.50 -9.78
C VAL A 174 -9.28 8.66 -10.97
N GLY A 175 -8.15 7.97 -10.81
CA GLY A 175 -7.62 7.01 -11.76
C GLY A 175 -7.35 5.65 -11.08
N PHE A 176 -7.10 4.63 -11.90
CA PHE A 176 -6.85 3.27 -11.41
C PHE A 176 -5.57 2.73 -12.02
N PHE A 177 -4.68 2.21 -11.19
CA PHE A 177 -3.56 1.41 -11.68
C PHE A 177 -4.10 0.06 -12.13
N LEU A 178 -3.76 -0.33 -13.36
CA LEU A 178 -4.28 -1.56 -13.98
C LEU A 178 -3.13 -2.35 -14.61
N SER A 179 -2.69 -3.42 -13.95
CA SER A 179 -1.67 -4.33 -14.48
C SER A 179 -2.26 -5.51 -15.26
N GLY A 180 -3.59 -5.66 -15.25
CA GLY A 180 -4.27 -6.86 -15.75
C GLY A 180 -4.03 -8.11 -14.89
N GLY A 181 -3.48 -7.95 -13.69
CA GLY A 181 -3.49 -8.94 -12.62
C GLY A 181 -4.83 -8.95 -11.89
N LEU A 182 -5.10 -10.02 -11.12
CA LEU A 182 -6.35 -10.19 -10.37
C LEU A 182 -6.72 -8.95 -9.54
N ASP A 183 -5.80 -8.50 -8.70
CA ASP A 183 -6.01 -7.50 -7.67
C ASP A 183 -6.39 -6.13 -8.25
N SER A 184 -5.58 -5.63 -9.16
CA SER A 184 -5.83 -4.36 -9.86
C SER A 184 -7.11 -4.41 -10.70
N SER A 185 -7.43 -5.58 -11.26
CA SER A 185 -8.65 -5.78 -12.06
C SER A 185 -9.90 -5.78 -11.19
N ILE A 186 -9.86 -6.38 -9.98
CA ILE A 186 -10.96 -6.30 -9.00
C ILE A 186 -11.21 -4.84 -8.63
N VAL A 187 -10.18 -4.09 -8.24
CA VAL A 187 -10.31 -2.69 -7.84
C VAL A 187 -10.86 -1.83 -8.97
N ALA A 188 -10.39 -2.02 -10.21
CA ALA A 188 -10.89 -1.26 -11.36
C ALA A 188 -12.33 -1.62 -11.73
N ALA A 189 -12.71 -2.91 -11.66
CA ALA A 189 -14.08 -3.35 -11.95
C ALA A 189 -15.08 -2.80 -10.92
N LEU A 190 -14.75 -2.90 -9.63
CA LEU A 190 -15.57 -2.34 -8.55
C LEU A 190 -15.62 -0.81 -8.63
N GLY A 191 -14.50 -0.16 -8.97
CA GLY A 191 -14.46 1.29 -9.17
C GLY A 191 -15.33 1.76 -10.36
N LYS A 192 -15.38 1.01 -11.46
CA LYS A 192 -16.31 1.28 -12.55
C LYS A 192 -17.76 1.14 -12.10
N GLN A 193 -18.07 0.13 -11.32
CA GLN A 193 -19.40 -0.08 -10.78
C GLN A 193 -19.83 1.07 -9.86
N ALA A 194 -18.96 1.48 -8.92
CA ALA A 194 -19.24 2.56 -7.97
C ALA A 194 -19.43 3.92 -8.65
N LEU A 195 -18.58 4.25 -9.64
CA LEU A 195 -18.66 5.52 -10.37
C LEU A 195 -19.78 5.55 -11.44
N GLY A 196 -20.32 4.40 -11.84
CA GLY A 196 -21.42 4.31 -12.82
C GLY A 196 -21.09 4.82 -14.22
N GLY A 197 -19.80 4.98 -14.56
CA GLY A 197 -19.37 5.61 -15.81
C GLY A 197 -18.04 5.10 -16.35
N LYS A 198 -17.50 5.84 -17.33
CA LYS A 198 -16.21 5.54 -17.92
C LYS A 198 -15.09 5.93 -16.92
N ILE A 199 -14.25 4.98 -16.56
CA ILE A 199 -13.10 5.20 -15.68
C ILE A 199 -11.82 5.39 -16.46
N ARG A 200 -10.81 6.02 -15.85
CA ARG A 200 -9.46 6.17 -16.40
C ARG A 200 -8.52 5.18 -15.75
N THR A 201 -7.87 4.35 -16.57
CA THR A 201 -6.96 3.30 -16.11
C THR A 201 -5.57 3.49 -16.70
N PHE A 202 -4.54 3.08 -15.95
CA PHE A 202 -3.15 3.31 -16.31
C PHE A 202 -2.32 2.07 -16.08
N SER A 203 -1.48 1.73 -17.05
CA SER A 203 -0.49 0.66 -16.94
C SER A 203 0.90 1.13 -17.33
N VAL A 204 1.93 0.42 -16.89
CA VAL A 204 3.33 0.74 -17.18
C VAL A 204 4.12 -0.52 -17.45
N GLY A 205 5.05 -0.45 -18.42
CA GLY A 205 5.93 -1.57 -18.72
C GLY A 205 6.92 -1.25 -19.84
N LEU A 206 7.84 -2.17 -20.07
CA LEU A 206 8.64 -2.16 -21.29
C LEU A 206 7.76 -2.56 -22.48
N GLY A 207 8.09 -2.10 -23.67
CA GLY A 207 7.31 -2.45 -24.86
C GLY A 207 7.12 -3.96 -25.01
N GLY A 208 5.85 -4.40 -25.14
CA GLY A 208 5.47 -5.81 -25.23
C GLY A 208 5.48 -6.58 -23.90
N ALA A 209 5.53 -5.89 -22.76
CA ALA A 209 5.45 -6.53 -21.45
C ALA A 209 4.14 -7.31 -21.26
N PRO A 210 4.17 -8.49 -20.59
CA PRO A 210 2.98 -9.30 -20.36
C PRO A 210 1.85 -8.56 -19.64
N ASP A 211 2.18 -7.67 -18.71
CA ASP A 211 1.20 -6.89 -17.97
C ASP A 211 0.52 -5.83 -18.83
N LEU A 212 1.22 -5.19 -19.78
CA LEU A 212 0.58 -4.27 -20.72
C LEU A 212 -0.49 -4.97 -21.56
N LEU A 213 -0.19 -6.19 -22.04
CA LEU A 213 -1.14 -6.98 -22.83
C LEU A 213 -2.37 -7.39 -22.02
N ALA A 214 -2.16 -7.81 -20.77
CA ALA A 214 -3.25 -8.18 -19.87
C ALA A 214 -4.08 -6.95 -19.43
N ALA A 215 -3.40 -5.83 -19.14
CA ALA A 215 -4.06 -4.56 -18.81
C ALA A 215 -4.94 -4.06 -19.95
N ARG A 216 -4.48 -4.15 -21.21
CA ARG A 216 -5.26 -3.80 -22.40
C ARG A 216 -6.54 -4.61 -22.48
N LYS A 217 -6.44 -5.94 -22.35
CA LYS A 217 -7.63 -6.82 -22.37
C LYS A 217 -8.63 -6.46 -21.29
N MET A 218 -8.15 -6.20 -20.08
CA MET A 218 -9.02 -5.80 -18.97
C MET A 218 -9.62 -4.41 -19.20
N ALA A 219 -8.85 -3.49 -19.75
CA ALA A 219 -9.30 -2.14 -20.08
C ALA A 219 -10.41 -2.17 -21.17
N ASP A 220 -10.25 -3.01 -22.19
CA ASP A 220 -11.24 -3.21 -23.24
C ASP A 220 -12.54 -3.81 -22.66
N PHE A 221 -12.43 -4.80 -21.78
CA PHE A 221 -13.58 -5.36 -21.05
C PHE A 221 -14.31 -4.32 -20.21
N LEU A 222 -13.55 -3.47 -19.52
CA LEU A 222 -14.11 -2.37 -18.73
C LEU A 222 -14.56 -1.18 -19.57
N GLU A 223 -14.27 -1.14 -20.87
CA GLU A 223 -14.49 0.03 -21.73
C GLU A 223 -13.86 1.31 -21.13
N SER A 224 -12.73 1.17 -20.44
CA SER A 224 -12.05 2.27 -19.75
C SER A 224 -11.28 3.16 -20.71
N ASP A 225 -11.02 4.39 -20.29
CA ASP A 225 -10.03 5.27 -20.94
C ASP A 225 -8.64 4.85 -20.46
N HIS A 226 -7.99 3.98 -21.23
CA HIS A 226 -6.76 3.31 -20.82
C HIS A 226 -5.52 3.93 -21.45
N THR A 227 -4.57 4.29 -20.61
CA THR A 227 -3.25 4.77 -21.00
C THR A 227 -2.15 3.77 -20.64
N GLU A 228 -1.37 3.37 -21.66
CA GLU A 228 -0.15 2.57 -21.47
C GLU A 228 1.07 3.48 -21.44
N VAL A 229 1.83 3.46 -20.36
CA VAL A 229 3.08 4.18 -20.23
C VAL A 229 4.23 3.22 -20.53
N ILE A 230 4.86 3.39 -21.67
CA ILE A 230 5.99 2.56 -22.08
C ILE A 230 7.27 3.29 -21.67
N PHE A 231 8.17 2.60 -20.98
CA PHE A 231 9.48 3.12 -20.62
C PHE A 231 10.61 2.22 -21.13
N THR A 232 11.81 2.74 -21.17
CA THR A 232 13.02 2.01 -21.51
C THR A 232 13.85 1.68 -20.27
N VAL A 233 14.69 0.66 -20.35
CA VAL A 233 15.63 0.33 -19.26
C VAL A 233 16.48 1.55 -18.87
N GLU A 234 16.90 2.33 -19.86
CA GLU A 234 17.71 3.52 -19.61
C GLU A 234 16.95 4.60 -18.83
N GLU A 235 15.70 4.85 -19.18
CA GLU A 235 14.84 5.81 -18.45
C GLU A 235 14.63 5.33 -17.00
N GLY A 236 14.39 4.05 -16.80
CA GLY A 236 14.27 3.49 -15.45
C GLY A 236 15.55 3.64 -14.62
N LEU A 237 16.71 3.43 -15.23
CA LEU A 237 18.00 3.60 -14.52
C LEU A 237 18.34 5.06 -14.22
N LYS A 238 17.90 6.00 -15.05
CA LYS A 238 18.09 7.44 -14.81
C LYS A 238 17.43 7.93 -13.54
N VAL A 239 16.25 7.39 -13.18
CA VAL A 239 15.50 7.81 -11.99
C VAL A 239 15.87 7.01 -10.72
N LEU A 240 16.77 6.04 -10.80
CA LEU A 240 17.12 5.16 -9.68
C LEU A 240 17.51 5.94 -8.41
N LYS A 241 18.34 6.97 -8.54
CA LYS A 241 18.78 7.79 -7.40
C LYS A 241 17.63 8.57 -6.78
N GLU A 242 16.73 9.11 -7.59
CA GLU A 242 15.54 9.82 -7.13
C GLU A 242 14.57 8.87 -6.42
N VAL A 243 14.38 7.68 -6.97
CA VAL A 243 13.54 6.65 -6.35
C VAL A 243 14.08 6.27 -4.98
N ILE A 244 15.39 5.99 -4.84
CA ILE A 244 16.00 5.69 -3.55
C ILE A 244 15.85 6.87 -2.56
N TRP A 245 15.95 8.11 -3.04
CA TRP A 245 15.73 9.31 -2.24
C TRP A 245 14.31 9.40 -1.67
N HIS A 246 13.30 9.09 -2.50
CA HIS A 246 11.90 9.12 -2.06
C HIS A 246 11.56 7.93 -1.16
N LEU A 247 12.05 6.73 -1.49
CA LEU A 247 11.77 5.52 -0.73
C LEU A 247 12.46 5.47 0.63
N GLU A 248 13.63 6.09 0.77
CA GLU A 248 14.45 6.03 1.99
C GLU A 248 14.85 4.59 2.37
N THR A 249 14.99 3.70 1.38
CA THR A 249 15.40 2.30 1.56
C THR A 249 16.37 1.87 0.45
N TYR A 250 17.16 0.82 0.71
CA TYR A 250 17.96 0.12 -0.28
C TYR A 250 17.48 -1.32 -0.55
N ASP A 251 16.28 -1.67 -0.05
CA ASP A 251 15.70 -2.99 -0.33
C ASP A 251 15.53 -3.22 -1.83
N THR A 252 16.11 -4.33 -2.29
CA THR A 252 16.19 -4.63 -3.73
C THR A 252 14.83 -4.80 -4.37
N THR A 253 13.92 -5.50 -3.72
CA THR A 253 12.58 -5.79 -4.23
C THR A 253 11.75 -4.52 -4.31
N THR A 254 11.75 -3.75 -3.24
CA THR A 254 11.06 -2.46 -3.15
C THR A 254 11.53 -1.51 -4.24
N ILE A 255 12.85 -1.34 -4.44
CA ILE A 255 13.39 -0.44 -5.47
C ILE A 255 13.00 -0.89 -6.88
N ARG A 256 13.15 -2.18 -7.19
CA ARG A 256 12.86 -2.72 -8.52
C ARG A 256 11.42 -2.52 -8.94
N ALA A 257 10.48 -2.73 -8.00
CA ALA A 257 9.06 -2.53 -8.22
C ALA A 257 8.66 -1.05 -8.22
N SER A 258 9.39 -0.19 -7.52
CA SER A 258 9.09 1.24 -7.41
C SER A 258 9.36 2.03 -8.69
N ILE A 259 10.40 1.69 -9.43
CA ILE A 259 10.81 2.49 -10.60
C ILE A 259 9.69 2.59 -11.66
N PRO A 260 9.04 1.50 -12.09
CA PRO A 260 7.91 1.60 -13.01
C PRO A 260 6.75 2.44 -12.44
N MET A 261 6.40 2.25 -11.17
CA MET A 261 5.32 3.00 -10.52
C MET A 261 5.64 4.49 -10.40
N TYR A 262 6.91 4.84 -10.11
CA TYR A 262 7.39 6.22 -10.09
C TYR A 262 7.25 6.91 -11.46
N LEU A 263 7.66 6.23 -12.54
CA LEU A 263 7.52 6.73 -13.91
C LEU A 263 6.06 6.88 -14.32
N LEU A 264 5.20 5.90 -13.94
CA LEU A 264 3.76 5.96 -14.17
C LEU A 264 3.14 7.16 -13.46
N SER A 265 3.47 7.34 -12.17
CA SER A 265 2.97 8.45 -11.36
C SER A 265 3.40 9.80 -11.92
N LYS A 266 4.65 9.91 -12.38
CA LYS A 266 5.16 11.09 -13.08
C LYS A 266 4.34 11.40 -14.33
N TYR A 267 4.09 10.40 -15.16
CA TYR A 267 3.29 10.56 -16.38
C TYR A 267 1.88 11.07 -16.07
N ILE A 268 1.19 10.45 -15.11
CA ILE A 268 -0.17 10.85 -14.70
C ILE A 268 -0.19 12.30 -14.23
N LYS A 269 0.79 12.70 -13.41
CA LYS A 269 0.93 14.08 -12.93
C LYS A 269 1.11 15.07 -14.06
N ASP A 270 1.96 14.75 -15.03
CA ASP A 270 2.39 15.68 -16.08
C ASP A 270 1.34 15.80 -17.21
N HIS A 271 0.52 14.75 -17.45
CA HIS A 271 -0.36 14.66 -18.61
C HIS A 271 -1.86 14.59 -18.26
N THR A 272 -2.22 14.58 -16.99
CA THR A 272 -3.63 14.49 -16.58
C THR A 272 -3.96 15.41 -15.40
N ASP A 273 -5.26 15.58 -15.16
CA ASP A 273 -5.80 16.28 -13.99
C ASP A 273 -6.04 15.35 -12.78
N ILE A 274 -5.75 14.04 -12.91
CA ILE A 274 -5.89 13.05 -11.84
C ILE A 274 -4.97 13.42 -10.68
N ARG A 275 -5.50 13.29 -9.47
CA ARG A 275 -4.75 13.48 -8.22
C ARG A 275 -4.93 12.34 -7.23
N VAL A 276 -5.88 11.46 -7.46
CA VAL A 276 -6.15 10.26 -6.65
C VAL A 276 -6.02 9.04 -7.53
N VAL A 277 -5.32 8.01 -7.05
CA VAL A 277 -5.17 6.73 -7.75
C VAL A 277 -5.48 5.57 -6.83
N LEU A 278 -6.27 4.60 -7.30
CA LEU A 278 -6.53 3.35 -6.59
C LEU A 278 -5.60 2.26 -7.10
N SER A 279 -5.13 1.42 -6.17
CA SER A 279 -4.24 0.28 -6.44
C SER A 279 -4.74 -0.99 -5.78
N GLY A 280 -4.31 -2.14 -6.30
CA GLY A 280 -4.59 -3.47 -5.76
C GLY A 280 -3.60 -3.95 -4.68
N GLU A 281 -2.78 -3.08 -4.11
CA GLU A 281 -1.85 -3.43 -3.03
C GLU A 281 -2.60 -3.96 -1.80
N GLY A 282 -2.05 -4.94 -1.12
CA GLY A 282 -2.66 -5.61 0.04
C GLY A 282 -3.24 -6.99 -0.25
N ALA A 283 -3.64 -7.25 -1.49
CA ALA A 283 -4.23 -8.54 -1.84
C ALA A 283 -3.26 -9.71 -1.66
N ASP A 284 -1.98 -9.51 -1.94
CA ASP A 284 -0.94 -10.55 -1.82
C ASP A 284 -0.66 -10.90 -0.36
N GLU A 285 -0.60 -9.92 0.51
CA GLU A 285 -0.37 -10.05 1.94
C GLU A 285 -1.53 -10.74 2.63
N LEU A 286 -2.75 -10.29 2.34
CA LEU A 286 -3.96 -10.78 3.00
C LEU A 286 -4.36 -12.19 2.55
N PHE A 287 -4.19 -12.50 1.26
CA PHE A 287 -4.68 -13.75 0.66
C PHE A 287 -3.56 -14.69 0.21
N GLY A 288 -2.29 -14.45 0.60
CA GLY A 288 -1.17 -15.32 0.28
C GLY A 288 -0.86 -15.39 -1.21
N GLY A 289 -0.76 -14.22 -1.88
CA GLY A 289 -0.60 -14.15 -3.32
C GLY A 289 0.83 -14.28 -3.83
N TYR A 290 1.83 -14.27 -2.97
CA TYR A 290 3.21 -14.47 -3.38
C TYR A 290 3.49 -15.92 -3.74
N LEU A 291 4.25 -16.12 -4.81
CA LEU A 291 4.47 -17.45 -5.38
C LEU A 291 5.13 -18.44 -4.43
N TYR A 292 5.93 -17.96 -3.48
CA TYR A 292 6.54 -18.81 -2.47
C TYR A 292 5.54 -19.47 -1.50
N PHE A 293 4.30 -18.97 -1.42
CA PHE A 293 3.25 -19.62 -0.64
C PHE A 293 2.86 -21.02 -1.15
N HIS A 294 3.15 -21.33 -2.42
CA HIS A 294 3.01 -22.70 -2.94
C HIS A 294 3.90 -23.71 -2.21
N SER A 295 4.99 -23.25 -1.61
CA SER A 295 5.93 -24.06 -0.82
C SER A 295 5.72 -23.95 0.69
N ALA A 296 4.62 -23.34 1.15
CA ALA A 296 4.33 -23.24 2.57
C ALA A 296 4.17 -24.64 3.18
N PRO A 297 4.95 -24.97 4.23
CA PRO A 297 4.98 -26.35 4.79
C PRO A 297 3.65 -26.80 5.40
N ASP A 298 2.91 -25.87 5.98
CA ASP A 298 1.63 -26.10 6.65
C ASP A 298 0.83 -24.80 6.81
N VAL A 299 -0.43 -24.93 7.24
CA VAL A 299 -1.36 -23.81 7.49
C VAL A 299 -0.81 -22.81 8.52
N GLY A 300 -0.14 -23.33 9.58
CA GLY A 300 0.42 -22.48 10.63
C GLY A 300 1.57 -21.61 10.12
N LYS A 301 2.44 -22.16 9.26
CA LYS A 301 3.52 -21.40 8.62
C LYS A 301 2.98 -20.39 7.62
N PHE A 302 2.00 -20.78 6.80
CA PHE A 302 1.29 -19.88 5.90
C PHE A 302 0.73 -18.68 6.67
N ARG A 303 -0.01 -18.93 7.75
CA ARG A 303 -0.60 -17.89 8.60
C ARG A 303 0.44 -16.99 9.26
N THR A 304 1.51 -17.58 9.81
CA THR A 304 2.59 -16.81 10.41
C THR A 304 3.18 -15.82 9.41
N GLU A 305 3.33 -16.24 8.16
CA GLU A 305 3.88 -15.39 7.12
C GLU A 305 2.90 -14.31 6.67
N THR A 306 1.60 -14.62 6.46
CA THR A 306 0.61 -13.60 6.14
C THR A 306 0.51 -12.54 7.24
N ASN A 307 0.54 -12.95 8.52
CA ASN A 307 0.57 -12.02 9.65
C ASN A 307 1.81 -11.12 9.60
N ARG A 308 3.01 -11.70 9.36
CA ARG A 308 4.25 -10.93 9.23
C ARG A 308 4.19 -9.93 8.09
N LEU A 309 3.68 -10.36 6.93
CA LEU A 309 3.55 -9.48 5.76
C LEU A 309 2.66 -8.27 6.05
N VAL A 310 1.49 -8.48 6.66
CA VAL A 310 0.58 -7.38 7.02
C VAL A 310 1.20 -6.46 8.07
N GLN A 311 1.96 -7.01 9.04
CA GLN A 311 2.66 -6.20 10.03
C GLN A 311 3.79 -5.35 9.43
N ASP A 312 4.52 -5.91 8.46
CA ASP A 312 5.73 -5.30 7.90
C ASP A 312 5.46 -4.51 6.60
N VAL A 313 4.23 -4.57 6.05
CA VAL A 313 3.91 -3.99 4.73
C VAL A 313 4.24 -2.50 4.62
N HIS A 314 4.20 -1.77 5.74
CA HIS A 314 4.60 -0.36 5.82
C HIS A 314 6.10 -0.11 5.57
N MET A 315 6.90 -1.17 5.53
CA MET A 315 8.33 -1.13 5.21
C MET A 315 8.62 -1.50 3.75
N PHE A 316 7.64 -2.07 3.03
CA PHE A 316 7.79 -2.61 1.68
C PHE A 316 6.75 -2.04 0.70
N ASP A 317 5.67 -2.76 0.46
CA ASP A 317 4.77 -2.49 -0.66
C ASP A 317 3.90 -1.25 -0.46
N VAL A 318 3.42 -0.99 0.73
CA VAL A 318 2.71 0.27 1.03
C VAL A 318 3.68 1.45 1.01
N LEU A 319 4.89 1.30 1.58
CA LEU A 319 5.93 2.33 1.50
C LEU A 319 6.22 2.69 0.03
N ARG A 320 6.43 1.65 -0.80
CA ARG A 320 6.69 1.80 -2.22
C ARG A 320 5.57 2.56 -2.91
N ALA A 321 4.34 2.11 -2.69
CA ALA A 321 3.18 2.64 -3.38
C ALA A 321 2.88 4.10 -2.97
N ASP A 322 2.93 4.42 -1.66
CA ASP A 322 2.75 5.80 -1.17
C ASP A 322 3.89 6.72 -1.65
N ARG A 323 5.15 6.30 -1.54
CA ARG A 323 6.29 7.17 -1.88
C ARG A 323 6.41 7.47 -3.36
N THR A 324 6.10 6.50 -4.23
CA THR A 324 6.19 6.70 -5.68
C THR A 324 5.06 7.56 -6.23
N THR A 325 3.91 7.57 -5.59
CA THR A 325 2.77 8.42 -5.96
C THR A 325 2.91 9.82 -5.36
N SER A 326 3.21 9.92 -4.07
CA SER A 326 3.35 11.20 -3.36
C SER A 326 4.52 12.04 -3.89
N ALA A 327 5.61 11.42 -4.39
CA ALA A 327 6.71 12.10 -5.08
C ALA A 327 6.24 12.98 -6.26
N HIS A 328 5.11 12.65 -6.84
CA HIS A 328 4.51 13.38 -7.95
C HIS A 328 3.20 14.08 -7.60
N GLY A 329 2.86 14.18 -6.30
CA GLY A 329 1.64 14.84 -5.84
C GLY A 329 0.38 14.10 -6.27
N LEU A 330 0.41 12.78 -6.21
CA LEU A 330 -0.75 11.90 -6.29
C LEU A 330 -1.03 11.29 -4.93
N GLU A 331 -2.29 11.10 -4.61
CA GLU A 331 -2.76 10.35 -3.44
C GLU A 331 -3.05 8.92 -3.83
N LEU A 332 -2.41 7.98 -3.14
CA LEU A 332 -2.70 6.56 -3.25
C LEU A 332 -3.83 6.17 -2.32
N ARG A 333 -4.75 5.32 -2.81
CA ARG A 333 -5.78 4.64 -2.02
C ARG A 333 -5.72 3.14 -2.25
N VAL A 334 -5.78 2.36 -1.17
CA VAL A 334 -5.55 0.91 -1.15
C VAL A 334 -6.73 0.16 -0.53
N PRO A 335 -7.79 -0.17 -1.30
CA PRO A 335 -9.02 -0.76 -0.77
C PRO A 335 -8.82 -2.08 -0.02
N PHE A 336 -7.84 -2.90 -0.41
CA PHE A 336 -7.54 -4.14 0.30
C PHE A 336 -7.06 -3.91 1.74
N PHE A 337 -6.48 -2.74 2.03
CA PHE A 337 -6.10 -2.36 3.39
C PHE A 337 -7.20 -1.58 4.12
N ASP A 338 -8.44 -1.65 3.65
CA ASP A 338 -9.58 -1.28 4.49
C ASP A 338 -9.63 -2.19 5.73
N ARG A 339 -9.90 -1.60 6.89
CA ARG A 339 -9.86 -2.33 8.16
C ARG A 339 -10.79 -3.54 8.18
N ASP A 340 -12.02 -3.38 7.69
CA ASP A 340 -12.99 -4.46 7.69
C ASP A 340 -12.57 -5.59 6.74
N VAL A 341 -11.91 -5.25 5.63
CA VAL A 341 -11.30 -6.23 4.71
C VAL A 341 -10.15 -6.96 5.39
N ILE A 342 -9.26 -6.24 6.09
CA ILE A 342 -8.13 -6.84 6.82
C ILE A 342 -8.64 -7.81 7.89
N ASP A 343 -9.54 -7.35 8.76
CA ASP A 343 -10.04 -8.14 9.88
C ASP A 343 -10.76 -9.40 9.37
N TYR A 344 -11.57 -9.28 8.32
CA TYR A 344 -12.23 -10.43 7.74
C TYR A 344 -11.26 -11.39 7.03
N ALA A 345 -10.32 -10.89 6.25
CA ALA A 345 -9.33 -11.72 5.58
C ALA A 345 -8.41 -12.46 6.56
N MET A 346 -8.10 -11.87 7.71
CA MET A 346 -7.14 -12.43 8.67
C MET A 346 -7.79 -13.33 9.71
N ASP A 347 -9.05 -13.09 10.11
CA ASP A 347 -9.73 -13.81 11.21
C ASP A 347 -11.17 -14.27 10.88
N GLY A 348 -11.73 -13.83 9.75
CA GLY A 348 -13.14 -14.11 9.40
C GLY A 348 -13.42 -15.53 8.93
N PHE A 349 -12.41 -16.27 8.43
CA PHE A 349 -12.56 -17.63 7.90
C PHE A 349 -11.26 -18.44 7.99
N SER A 350 -11.35 -19.75 7.73
CA SER A 350 -10.19 -20.65 7.85
C SER A 350 -9.03 -20.24 6.92
N THR A 351 -7.83 -20.20 7.48
CA THR A 351 -6.59 -19.92 6.72
C THR A 351 -6.36 -20.92 5.58
N GLU A 352 -6.85 -22.16 5.70
CA GLU A 352 -6.75 -23.19 4.67
C GLU A 352 -7.37 -22.77 3.33
N LEU A 353 -8.44 -21.95 3.38
CA LEU A 353 -9.11 -21.44 2.19
C LEU A 353 -8.27 -20.39 1.43
N LYS A 354 -7.25 -19.82 2.06
CA LYS A 354 -6.31 -18.89 1.43
C LYS A 354 -5.12 -19.60 0.78
N MET A 355 -4.82 -20.83 1.21
CA MET A 355 -3.71 -21.58 0.67
C MET A 355 -3.87 -21.82 -0.84
N PRO A 356 -2.75 -21.90 -1.59
CA PRO A 356 -2.81 -22.20 -3.02
C PRO A 356 -3.56 -23.51 -3.29
N LYS A 357 -4.46 -23.49 -4.26
CA LYS A 357 -5.28 -24.62 -4.66
C LYS A 357 -5.30 -24.73 -6.18
N GLU A 358 -5.23 -25.95 -6.71
CA GLU A 358 -5.29 -26.23 -8.15
C GLU A 358 -4.19 -25.48 -8.96
N GLY A 359 -3.05 -25.20 -8.33
CA GLY A 359 -1.96 -24.43 -8.95
C GLY A 359 -2.12 -22.92 -8.92
N TYR A 360 -3.14 -22.39 -8.23
CA TYR A 360 -3.41 -20.96 -8.12
C TYR A 360 -3.30 -20.46 -6.68
N GLU A 361 -2.59 -19.38 -6.49
CA GLU A 361 -2.61 -18.54 -5.29
C GLU A 361 -3.91 -17.72 -5.23
N LYS A 362 -4.28 -17.25 -4.02
CA LYS A 362 -5.50 -16.44 -3.78
C LYS A 362 -6.80 -17.11 -4.29
N PHE A 363 -6.91 -18.44 -4.17
CA PHE A 363 -8.01 -19.20 -4.78
C PHE A 363 -9.38 -18.70 -4.35
N ILE A 364 -9.58 -18.42 -3.04
CA ILE A 364 -10.86 -17.91 -2.51
C ILE A 364 -11.21 -16.53 -3.08
N LEU A 365 -10.23 -15.65 -3.25
CA LEU A 365 -10.41 -14.33 -3.84
C LEU A 365 -10.77 -14.43 -5.33
N ARG A 366 -10.12 -15.33 -6.09
CA ARG A 366 -10.46 -15.60 -7.48
C ARG A 366 -11.91 -16.05 -7.62
N LYS A 367 -12.32 -16.99 -6.78
CA LYS A 367 -13.71 -17.49 -6.74
C LYS A 367 -14.72 -16.40 -6.39
N ALA A 368 -14.38 -15.51 -5.48
CA ALA A 368 -15.26 -14.41 -5.10
C ALA A 368 -15.55 -13.42 -6.25
N PHE A 369 -14.68 -13.37 -7.30
CA PHE A 369 -14.78 -12.38 -8.38
C PHE A 369 -14.76 -12.98 -9.79
N GLU A 370 -14.82 -14.30 -9.95
CA GLU A 370 -14.70 -14.95 -11.27
C GLU A 370 -15.83 -14.65 -12.24
N ASP A 371 -16.98 -14.22 -11.74
CA ASP A 371 -18.17 -13.88 -12.54
C ASP A 371 -18.19 -12.41 -13.02
N ILE A 372 -17.40 -11.53 -12.41
CA ILE A 372 -17.32 -10.11 -12.80
C ILE A 372 -16.05 -9.75 -13.56
N LEU A 373 -15.12 -10.69 -13.71
CA LEU A 373 -13.88 -10.53 -14.46
C LEU A 373 -13.83 -11.49 -15.64
N PRO A 374 -13.16 -11.14 -16.75
CA PRO A 374 -12.86 -12.10 -17.79
C PRO A 374 -12.12 -13.32 -17.20
N ARG A 375 -12.51 -14.53 -17.60
CA ARG A 375 -11.93 -15.77 -17.08
C ARG A 375 -10.39 -15.78 -17.19
N GLU A 376 -9.85 -15.31 -18.30
CA GLU A 376 -8.41 -15.23 -18.54
C GLU A 376 -7.68 -14.25 -17.62
N ILE A 377 -8.37 -13.29 -17.01
CA ILE A 377 -7.86 -12.36 -16.00
C ILE A 377 -8.06 -12.95 -14.60
N ALA A 378 -9.27 -13.42 -14.27
CA ALA A 378 -9.58 -14.03 -12.97
C ALA A 378 -8.65 -15.22 -12.65
N TRP A 379 -8.28 -16.00 -13.66
CA TRP A 379 -7.44 -17.20 -13.54
C TRP A 379 -6.04 -17.03 -14.17
N ARG A 380 -5.61 -15.79 -14.39
CA ARG A 380 -4.24 -15.49 -14.81
C ARG A 380 -3.26 -15.88 -13.71
N GLN A 381 -2.21 -16.61 -14.09
CA GLN A 381 -1.14 -16.94 -13.16
C GLN A 381 -0.37 -15.68 -12.73
N LYS A 382 -0.01 -15.60 -11.45
CA LYS A 382 0.72 -14.48 -10.89
C LYS A 382 2.11 -14.35 -11.52
N ASN A 383 2.46 -13.15 -11.92
CA ASN A 383 3.84 -12.76 -12.19
C ASN A 383 4.26 -11.69 -11.17
N GLY A 384 5.49 -11.78 -10.66
CA GLY A 384 6.04 -10.73 -9.79
C GLY A 384 6.13 -9.40 -10.55
N MET A 385 5.86 -8.28 -9.90
CA MET A 385 5.84 -6.96 -10.55
C MET A 385 7.16 -6.63 -11.28
N SER A 386 8.30 -7.03 -10.72
CA SER A 386 9.61 -6.81 -11.35
C SER A 386 9.80 -7.56 -12.68
N ASP A 387 9.09 -8.68 -12.87
CA ASP A 387 9.16 -9.50 -14.08
C ASP A 387 8.02 -9.19 -15.05
N ALA A 388 6.86 -8.86 -14.53
CA ALA A 388 5.64 -8.59 -15.29
C ALA A 388 5.73 -7.31 -16.13
N VAL A 389 6.47 -6.31 -15.69
CA VAL A 389 6.78 -5.09 -16.46
C VAL A 389 7.79 -5.33 -17.58
N GLY A 390 8.34 -6.55 -17.69
CA GLY A 390 9.25 -7.01 -18.75
C GLY A 390 10.51 -7.69 -18.22
N TYR A 391 10.78 -8.91 -18.67
CA TYR A 391 11.92 -9.72 -18.23
C TYR A 391 13.29 -9.02 -18.36
N LYS A 392 13.46 -8.17 -19.37
CA LYS A 392 14.68 -7.36 -19.56
C LYS A 392 14.90 -6.38 -18.41
N TRP A 393 13.84 -5.93 -17.76
CA TRP A 393 13.92 -4.99 -16.64
C TRP A 393 14.61 -5.62 -15.43
N ALA A 394 14.08 -6.74 -14.93
CA ALA A 394 14.68 -7.46 -13.82
C ALA A 394 16.14 -7.89 -14.11
N ALA A 395 16.40 -8.40 -15.33
CA ALA A 395 17.76 -8.78 -15.75
C ALA A 395 18.72 -7.59 -15.78
N SER A 396 18.28 -6.42 -16.19
CA SER A 396 19.11 -5.21 -16.20
C SER A 396 19.45 -4.73 -14.80
N LEU A 397 18.49 -4.78 -13.89
CA LEU A 397 18.70 -4.39 -12.50
C LEU A 397 19.57 -5.38 -11.73
N ARG A 398 19.54 -6.69 -12.05
CA ARG A 398 20.45 -7.69 -11.45
C ARG A 398 21.93 -7.36 -11.70
N LYS A 399 22.27 -6.75 -12.83
CA LYS A 399 23.63 -6.30 -13.13
C LYS A 399 24.14 -5.21 -12.18
N HIS A 400 23.22 -4.43 -11.61
CA HIS A 400 23.59 -3.37 -10.67
C HIS A 400 23.77 -3.88 -9.24
N GLY A 401 23.19 -5.03 -8.86
CA GLY A 401 23.36 -5.68 -7.55
C GLY A 401 22.89 -4.84 -6.35
N GLU A 402 22.68 -5.47 -5.22
CA GLU A 402 22.28 -4.83 -3.96
C GLU A 402 23.33 -3.80 -3.48
N TRP A 403 24.61 -4.08 -3.67
CA TRP A 403 25.70 -3.19 -3.31
C TRP A 403 25.58 -1.80 -3.94
N LYS A 404 25.02 -1.69 -5.14
CA LYS A 404 24.84 -0.41 -5.82
C LYS A 404 23.73 0.42 -5.17
N TYR A 405 22.67 -0.21 -4.70
CA TYR A 405 21.59 0.47 -3.98
C TYR A 405 22.07 0.98 -2.63
N ILE A 406 22.85 0.17 -1.91
CA ILE A 406 23.50 0.55 -0.65
C ILE A 406 24.46 1.74 -0.87
N GLU A 407 25.27 1.72 -1.93
CA GLU A 407 26.19 2.82 -2.26
C GLU A 407 25.41 4.13 -2.50
N ILE A 408 24.34 4.09 -3.31
CA ILE A 408 23.50 5.26 -3.59
C ILE A 408 22.84 5.73 -2.29
N PHE A 409 22.22 4.83 -1.52
CA PHE A 409 21.59 5.13 -0.26
C PHE A 409 22.55 5.82 0.73
N ASN A 410 23.73 5.28 0.94
CA ASN A 410 24.75 5.87 1.81
C ASN A 410 25.23 7.23 1.32
N SER A 411 25.30 7.43 -0.01
CA SER A 411 25.66 8.75 -0.57
C SER A 411 24.59 9.80 -0.29
N LEU A 412 23.33 9.42 -0.18
CA LEU A 412 22.18 10.29 0.06
C LEU A 412 21.97 10.56 1.57
N PHE A 413 22.06 9.53 2.38
CA PHE A 413 21.63 9.58 3.79
C PHE A 413 22.77 9.40 4.79
N LYS A 414 24.01 9.14 4.34
CA LYS A 414 25.20 8.99 5.19
C LYS A 414 25.03 7.96 6.33
N GLY A 415 24.29 6.87 6.07
CA GLY A 415 24.02 5.82 7.06
C GLY A 415 23.08 6.21 8.21
N ALA A 416 22.50 7.41 8.19
CA ALA A 416 21.72 7.91 9.31
C ALA A 416 20.35 7.25 9.49
N ILE A 417 19.88 6.49 8.49
CA ILE A 417 18.55 5.83 8.51
C ILE A 417 18.61 4.33 8.21
N ASP A 418 19.76 3.67 8.42
CA ASP A 418 19.94 2.24 8.14
C ASP A 418 18.93 1.33 8.87
N ASN A 419 18.46 1.75 10.04
CA ASN A 419 17.48 1.02 10.83
C ASN A 419 16.05 0.99 10.22
N LEU A 420 15.80 1.77 9.17
CA LEU A 420 14.52 1.76 8.44
C LEU A 420 14.47 0.68 7.35
N VAL A 421 15.60 0.06 7.05
CA VAL A 421 15.70 -0.95 6.01
C VAL A 421 15.58 -2.34 6.63
N PRO A 422 14.54 -3.11 6.28
CA PRO A 422 14.40 -4.47 6.77
C PRO A 422 15.50 -5.35 6.18
N TYR A 423 16.09 -6.23 7.01
CA TYR A 423 17.19 -7.08 6.59
C TYR A 423 16.76 -8.40 5.95
N LYS A 424 15.47 -8.77 6.01
CA LYS A 424 14.95 -10.02 5.47
C LYS A 424 13.54 -9.87 4.94
N TRP A 425 13.38 -10.12 3.64
CA TRP A 425 12.09 -10.07 2.95
C TRP A 425 11.41 -11.44 2.88
N MET A 426 12.15 -12.52 2.56
CA MET A 426 11.64 -13.88 2.35
C MET A 426 11.40 -14.65 3.65
N PRO A 427 10.40 -15.56 3.71
CA PRO A 427 10.21 -16.46 4.83
C PRO A 427 11.34 -17.48 4.95
N ARG A 428 11.51 -18.03 6.15
CA ARG A 428 12.65 -18.92 6.46
C ARG A 428 12.65 -20.24 5.70
N TRP A 429 11.52 -20.68 5.18
CA TRP A 429 11.41 -21.94 4.41
C TRP A 429 11.75 -21.79 2.92
N VAL A 430 12.08 -20.59 2.48
CA VAL A 430 12.42 -20.31 1.08
C VAL A 430 13.91 -20.01 0.99
N GLU A 431 14.61 -20.81 0.20
CA GLU A 431 15.98 -20.52 -0.24
C GLU A 431 15.91 -19.90 -1.63
N ALA A 432 16.03 -18.60 -1.72
CA ALA A 432 16.05 -17.87 -2.97
C ALA A 432 17.39 -17.14 -3.12
N THR A 433 18.00 -17.28 -4.29
CA THR A 433 19.21 -16.52 -4.66
C THR A 433 18.89 -15.09 -5.07
N ASP A 434 17.68 -14.84 -5.55
CA ASP A 434 17.15 -13.50 -5.84
C ASP A 434 16.11 -13.13 -4.78
N PRO A 435 16.26 -12.01 -4.07
CA PRO A 435 15.34 -11.59 -3.01
C PRO A 435 13.91 -11.31 -3.51
N SER A 436 13.71 -11.08 -4.82
CA SER A 436 12.36 -10.94 -5.40
C SER A 436 11.60 -12.27 -5.54
N GLY A 437 12.26 -13.42 -5.33
CA GLY A 437 11.68 -14.74 -5.55
C GLY A 437 11.39 -15.09 -7.01
N ALA A 438 11.89 -14.29 -7.96
CA ALA A 438 11.66 -14.47 -9.41
C ALA A 438 12.23 -15.79 -9.98
N MET A 439 13.13 -16.46 -9.27
CA MET A 439 13.80 -17.69 -9.69
C MET A 439 13.37 -18.90 -8.86
N LEU A 440 12.19 -18.88 -8.25
CA LEU A 440 11.71 -20.03 -7.49
C LEU A 440 11.40 -21.21 -8.45
N PRO A 441 11.87 -22.46 -8.13
CA PRO A 441 11.72 -23.63 -9.02
C PRO A 441 10.29 -24.03 -9.34
N VAL A 442 9.31 -23.54 -8.60
CA VAL A 442 7.87 -23.79 -8.83
C VAL A 442 7.42 -23.36 -10.25
N PHE A 443 8.23 -22.57 -10.95
CA PHE A 443 7.89 -21.99 -12.26
C PHE A 443 8.73 -22.52 -13.42
N SER A 444 9.77 -23.32 -13.17
CA SER A 444 10.63 -23.85 -14.24
C SER A 444 9.93 -24.88 -15.13
N ASP A 445 8.87 -25.52 -14.65
CA ASP A 445 8.25 -26.63 -15.36
C ASP A 445 7.08 -26.24 -16.29
N ASN A 446 6.53 -25.03 -16.16
CA ASN A 446 5.36 -24.62 -16.94
C ASN A 446 5.61 -23.58 -18.05
N THR A 447 6.78 -22.99 -18.14
CA THR A 447 7.01 -21.92 -19.12
C THR A 447 7.93 -22.32 -20.30
N GLY A 448 8.51 -23.52 -20.33
CA GLY A 448 9.22 -24.07 -21.49
C GLY A 448 10.13 -23.11 -22.26
N LYS A 449 10.78 -22.15 -21.56
CA LYS A 449 11.71 -21.19 -22.17
C LYS A 449 12.95 -21.01 -21.31
N THR A 450 13.84 -21.95 -21.41
CA THR A 450 15.28 -21.66 -21.36
C THR A 450 15.67 -21.16 -22.74
N GLU A 451 15.93 -19.86 -22.88
CA GLU A 451 16.97 -19.29 -23.74
C GLU A 451 17.12 -17.80 -23.47
#